data_438ca23ad7577d9cad58c5897e595100
#
_entry.id   438ca23ad7577d9cad58c5897e595100
#
_cell.length_a   1.000
_cell.length_b   1.000
_cell.length_c   1.000
_cell.angle_alpha   90.00
_cell.angle_beta   90.00
_cell.angle_gamma   90.00
#
_symmetry.space_group_name_H-M   'P 1'
#
loop_
_entity.id
_entity.type
_entity.pdbx_description
1 polymer ?
#
loop_
_entity_poly.entity_id
_entity_poly.type
_entity_poly.pdbx_seq_one_letter_code
_entity_poly.pdbx_strand_id
1 'polypeptide(L)'
;MKLFIEDLSGEAAGFRLPLASPVFRLAASVLEEMDSRGPVFQWDGASIPVVSALRVASGAAPLLVGWGQPQDRIHSPNESYGLDQFARAMEWGEKIRAAL
;
A
#
# COMPACT_ATOMS: atom_id res chain seq x y z
N MET A 1 -8.27 9.37 -38.90
CA MET A 1 -8.68 9.07 -37.49
C MET A 1 -8.31 10.22 -36.59
N LYS A 2 -9.25 10.75 -35.86
CA LYS A 2 -8.96 11.77 -34.84
C LYS A 2 -8.94 11.09 -33.46
N LEU A 3 -7.90 11.35 -32.69
CA LEU A 3 -7.79 10.91 -31.30
C LEU A 3 -8.26 12.00 -30.39
N PHE A 4 -9.26 11.72 -29.56
CA PHE A 4 -9.71 12.59 -28.47
C PHE A 4 -9.21 12.00 -27.16
N ILE A 5 -8.51 12.84 -26.39
CA ILE A 5 -8.10 12.49 -25.02
C ILE A 5 -8.87 13.44 -24.11
N GLU A 6 -9.71 12.87 -23.29
CA GLU A 6 -10.47 13.60 -22.26
C GLU A 6 -9.98 13.15 -20.89
N ASP A 7 -9.56 14.11 -20.09
CA ASP A 7 -9.19 13.83 -18.69
C ASP A 7 -10.46 13.87 -17.83
N LEU A 8 -10.93 12.69 -17.46
CA LEU A 8 -12.14 12.50 -16.65
C LEU A 8 -11.84 12.36 -15.16
N SER A 9 -10.60 12.36 -14.77
CA SER A 9 -10.19 12.11 -13.38
C SER A 9 -9.51 13.32 -12.76
N GLY A 10 -9.77 13.53 -11.49
CA GLY A 10 -8.93 14.40 -10.68
C GLY A 10 -7.51 13.84 -10.61
N GLU A 11 -6.52 14.68 -10.76
CA GLU A 11 -5.13 14.27 -10.66
C GLU A 11 -4.79 13.74 -9.26
N ALA A 12 -4.28 12.53 -9.20
CA ALA A 12 -3.62 12.04 -8.01
C ALA A 12 -2.11 12.16 -8.19
N ALA A 13 -1.50 13.08 -7.48
CA ALA A 13 -0.05 13.23 -7.50
C ALA A 13 0.62 11.97 -6.93
N GLY A 14 1.60 11.45 -7.67
CA GLY A 14 2.48 10.39 -7.16
C GLY A 14 3.33 10.93 -6.01
N PHE A 15 3.71 10.05 -5.09
CA PHE A 15 4.64 10.40 -4.03
C PHE A 15 5.63 9.26 -3.80
N ARG A 16 6.79 9.63 -3.28
CA ARG A 16 7.84 8.70 -2.91
C ARG A 16 8.01 8.66 -1.41
N LEU A 17 8.02 7.45 -0.84
CA LEU A 17 8.31 7.28 0.58
C LEU A 17 9.82 7.15 0.80
N PRO A 18 10.39 7.89 1.77
CA PRO A 18 11.80 7.73 2.13
C PRO A 18 12.01 6.42 2.89
N LEU A 19 12.71 5.47 2.28
CA LEU A 19 13.02 4.17 2.88
C LEU A 19 13.83 4.27 4.18
N ALA A 20 14.52 5.38 4.38
CA ALA A 20 15.34 5.62 5.55
C ALA A 20 14.58 6.19 6.76
N SER A 21 13.29 6.50 6.62
CA SER A 21 12.52 7.05 7.73
C SER A 21 12.37 6.03 8.86
N PRO A 22 12.37 6.46 10.14
CA PRO A 22 12.23 5.55 11.28
C PRO A 22 10.94 4.74 11.25
N VAL A 23 9.83 5.35 10.86
CA VAL A 23 8.53 4.66 10.79
C VAL A 23 8.51 3.60 9.69
N PHE A 24 9.19 3.85 8.59
CA PHE A 24 9.31 2.89 7.51
C PHE A 24 10.15 1.67 7.93
N ARG A 25 11.26 1.90 8.63
CA ARG A 25 12.09 0.83 9.18
C ARG A 25 11.35 0.02 10.23
N LEU A 26 10.58 0.66 11.09
CA LEU A 26 9.74 -0.02 12.07
C LEU A 26 8.70 -0.91 11.39
N ALA A 27 8.01 -0.40 10.39
CA ALA A 27 7.04 -1.18 9.62
C ALA A 27 7.68 -2.39 8.94
N ALA A 28 8.87 -2.22 8.37
CA ALA A 28 9.62 -3.32 7.76
C ALA A 28 10.05 -4.37 8.79
N SER A 29 10.50 -3.97 9.97
CA SER A 29 10.89 -4.91 11.03
C SER A 29 9.73 -5.74 11.53
N VAL A 30 8.54 -5.17 11.64
CA VAL A 30 7.33 -5.91 12.02
C VAL A 30 6.96 -6.94 10.94
N LEU A 31 7.11 -6.61 9.67
CA LEU A 31 6.91 -7.57 8.59
C LEU A 31 7.93 -8.71 8.62
N GLU A 32 9.18 -8.43 8.93
CA GLU A 32 10.23 -9.46 9.09
C GLU A 32 9.95 -10.41 10.25
N GLU A 33 9.40 -9.91 11.35
CA GLU A 33 8.96 -10.77 12.46
C GLU A 33 7.83 -11.73 12.05
N MET A 34 6.95 -11.30 11.17
CA MET A 34 5.82 -12.10 10.69
C MET A 34 6.21 -13.11 9.61
N ASP A 35 7.22 -12.78 8.81
CA ASP A 35 7.74 -13.63 7.73
C ASP A 35 9.24 -13.38 7.57
N SER A 36 10.04 -14.40 7.82
CA SER A 36 11.51 -14.33 7.77
C SER A 36 12.07 -13.93 6.40
N ARG A 37 11.29 -14.02 5.33
CA ARG A 37 11.68 -13.52 4.00
C ARG A 37 11.71 -12.00 3.95
N GLY A 38 11.04 -11.33 4.88
CA GLY A 38 10.94 -9.88 4.95
C GLY A 38 10.08 -9.25 3.86
N PRO A 39 9.91 -7.93 3.92
CA PRO A 39 9.14 -7.20 2.93
C PRO A 39 9.91 -7.01 1.62
N VAL A 40 9.18 -6.95 0.53
CA VAL A 40 9.69 -6.53 -0.77
C VAL A 40 9.21 -5.11 -1.04
N PHE A 41 10.12 -4.23 -1.39
CA PHE A 41 9.81 -2.85 -1.78
C PHE A 41 9.64 -2.79 -3.29
N GLN A 42 8.54 -2.24 -3.73
CA GLN A 42 8.27 -2.10 -5.15
C GLN A 42 7.74 -0.70 -5.48
N TRP A 43 7.99 -0.28 -6.70
CA TRP A 43 7.30 0.85 -7.28
C TRP A 43 5.94 0.39 -7.77
N ASP A 44 4.93 1.15 -7.39
CA ASP A 44 3.59 0.93 -7.92
C ASP A 44 3.30 1.98 -8.99
N GLY A 45 2.85 1.53 -10.14
CA GLY A 45 2.46 2.39 -11.26
C GLY A 45 1.04 2.94 -11.14
N ALA A 46 0.30 2.53 -10.11
CA ALA A 46 -1.03 3.03 -9.81
C ALA A 46 -1.01 3.99 -8.62
N SER A 47 -1.94 4.92 -8.59
CA SER A 47 -2.10 5.86 -7.48
C SER A 47 -3.42 5.63 -6.76
N ILE A 48 -3.42 5.88 -5.45
CA ILE A 48 -4.64 5.92 -4.64
C ILE A 48 -4.89 7.39 -4.31
N PRO A 49 -5.86 8.05 -4.95
CA PRO A 49 -6.06 9.50 -4.83
C PRO A 49 -6.20 10.01 -3.40
N VAL A 50 -6.90 9.26 -2.54
CA VAL A 50 -7.13 9.64 -1.15
C VAL A 50 -5.84 9.70 -0.33
N VAL A 51 -4.79 8.99 -0.70
CA VAL A 51 -3.52 8.96 0.04
C VAL A 51 -2.84 10.33 0.02
N SER A 52 -2.84 11.00 -1.13
CA SER A 52 -2.31 12.37 -1.25
C SER A 52 -3.10 13.35 -0.39
N ALA A 53 -4.43 13.25 -0.38
CA ALA A 53 -5.28 14.08 0.45
C ALA A 53 -5.05 13.84 1.94
N LEU A 54 -4.94 12.60 2.37
CA LEU A 54 -4.63 12.24 3.75
C LEU A 54 -3.27 12.75 4.20
N ARG A 55 -2.26 12.66 3.33
CA ARG A 55 -0.92 13.19 3.60
C ARG A 55 -0.95 14.69 3.84
N VAL A 56 -1.65 15.44 3.00
CA VAL A 56 -1.78 16.88 3.15
C VAL A 56 -2.54 17.23 4.43
N ALA A 57 -3.65 16.56 4.68
CA ALA A 57 -4.49 16.84 5.84
C ALA A 57 -3.83 16.48 7.18
N SER A 58 -3.09 15.39 7.24
CA SER A 58 -2.47 14.89 8.48
C SER A 58 -1.06 15.41 8.73
N GLY A 59 -0.35 15.83 7.68
CA GLY A 59 1.08 16.14 7.75
C GLY A 59 1.96 14.89 7.95
N ALA A 60 1.38 13.70 7.98
CA ALA A 60 2.09 12.44 8.21
C ALA A 60 2.52 11.78 6.89
N ALA A 61 3.59 11.00 6.93
CA ALA A 61 3.99 10.17 5.82
C ALA A 61 3.10 8.91 5.77
N PRO A 62 2.42 8.64 4.64
CA PRO A 62 1.64 7.42 4.51
C PRO A 62 2.54 6.20 4.36
N LEU A 63 2.15 5.08 4.97
CA LEU A 63 2.73 3.77 4.73
C LEU A 63 1.75 2.95 3.88
N LEU A 64 2.23 2.44 2.76
CA LEU A 64 1.45 1.58 1.89
C LEU A 64 1.98 0.15 2.01
N VAL A 65 1.14 -0.76 2.46
CA VAL A 65 1.47 -2.17 2.63
C VAL A 65 0.45 -3.01 1.88
N GLY A 66 0.94 -3.80 0.93
CA GLY A 66 0.09 -4.66 0.11
C GLY A 66 0.05 -6.09 0.64
N TRP A 67 -1.15 -6.66 0.68
CA TRP A 67 -1.41 -8.05 1.08
C TRP A 67 -1.99 -8.88 -0.07
N GLY A 68 -2.10 -8.27 -1.25
CA GLY A 68 -2.61 -8.95 -2.44
C GLY A 68 -1.70 -10.06 -2.92
N GLN A 69 -2.31 -11.06 -3.55
CA GLN A 69 -1.63 -12.20 -4.15
C GLN A 69 -1.98 -12.28 -5.65
N PRO A 70 -1.11 -12.85 -6.49
CA PRO A 70 -1.39 -12.99 -7.91
C PRO A 70 -2.70 -13.72 -8.22
N GLN A 71 -3.09 -14.68 -7.39
CA GLN A 71 -4.31 -15.44 -7.55
C GLN A 71 -5.59 -14.68 -7.20
N ASP A 72 -5.48 -13.51 -6.58
CA ASP A 72 -6.64 -12.68 -6.22
C ASP A 72 -7.35 -12.12 -7.45
N ARG A 73 -6.66 -12.03 -8.59
CA ARG A 73 -7.19 -11.53 -9.86
C ARG A 73 -7.82 -10.15 -9.74
N ILE A 74 -7.12 -9.26 -9.06
CA ILE A 74 -7.58 -7.90 -8.84
C ILE A 74 -8.02 -7.22 -10.14
N HIS A 75 -9.13 -6.51 -10.12
CA HIS A 75 -9.76 -5.83 -11.25
C HIS A 75 -10.17 -6.78 -12.40
N SER A 76 -10.40 -8.04 -12.11
CA SER A 76 -10.78 -9.04 -13.11
C SER A 76 -11.99 -9.87 -12.67
N PRO A 77 -12.63 -10.60 -13.61
CA PRO A 77 -13.68 -11.55 -13.24
C PRO A 77 -13.17 -12.59 -12.23
N ASN A 78 -14.03 -12.97 -11.29
CA ASN A 78 -13.73 -13.89 -10.21
C ASN A 78 -12.61 -13.40 -9.27
N GLU A 79 -12.54 -12.08 -9.07
CA GLU A 79 -11.68 -11.49 -8.04
C GLU A 79 -11.97 -12.11 -6.68
N SER A 80 -10.91 -12.44 -5.96
CA SER A 80 -11.00 -13.04 -4.63
C SER A 80 -9.96 -12.44 -3.69
N TYR A 81 -10.14 -12.65 -2.40
CA TYR A 81 -9.17 -12.28 -1.39
C TYR A 81 -9.13 -13.35 -0.30
N GLY A 82 -7.95 -13.87 0.02
CA GLY A 82 -7.80 -14.92 1.01
C GLY A 82 -8.09 -14.46 2.43
N LEU A 83 -8.85 -15.23 3.20
CA LEU A 83 -9.14 -14.91 4.59
C LEU A 83 -7.90 -14.99 5.48
N ASP A 84 -6.94 -15.85 5.16
CA ASP A 84 -5.64 -15.94 5.80
C ASP A 84 -4.80 -14.67 5.58
N GLN A 85 -4.83 -14.11 4.37
CA GLN A 85 -4.19 -12.83 4.06
C GLN A 85 -4.84 -11.69 4.86
N PHE A 86 -6.16 -11.69 4.94
CA PHE A 86 -6.89 -10.71 5.75
C PHE A 86 -6.48 -10.79 7.23
N ALA A 87 -6.42 -12.00 7.79
CA ALA A 87 -5.99 -12.21 9.17
C ALA A 87 -4.55 -11.72 9.41
N ARG A 88 -3.64 -11.96 8.47
CA ARG A 88 -2.25 -11.47 8.56
C ARG A 88 -2.15 -9.95 8.47
N ALA A 89 -2.97 -9.34 7.62
CA ALA A 89 -3.04 -7.88 7.53
C ALA A 89 -3.51 -7.26 8.85
N MET A 90 -4.50 -7.86 9.50
CA MET A 90 -4.98 -7.45 10.82
C MET A 90 -3.90 -7.61 11.89
N GLU A 91 -3.22 -8.74 11.92
CA GLU A 91 -2.10 -8.99 12.85
C GLU A 91 -0.99 -7.94 12.69
N TRP A 92 -0.62 -7.63 11.46
CA TRP A 92 0.37 -6.58 11.19
C TRP A 92 -0.11 -5.21 11.71
N GLY A 93 -1.37 -4.87 11.48
CA GLY A 93 -1.97 -3.62 11.97
C GLY A 93 -1.92 -3.50 13.49
N GLU A 94 -2.16 -4.59 14.21
CA GLU A 94 -2.04 -4.64 15.67
C GLU A 94 -0.58 -4.47 16.12
N LYS A 95 0.34 -5.20 15.50
CA LYS A 95 1.76 -5.16 15.85
C LYS A 95 2.39 -3.79 15.60
N ILE A 96 2.13 -3.17 14.44
CA ILE A 96 2.68 -1.85 14.14
C ILE A 96 2.14 -0.78 15.09
N ARG A 97 0.87 -0.83 15.41
CA ARG A 97 0.26 0.10 16.36
C ARG A 97 0.83 -0.04 17.76
N ALA A 98 1.10 -1.26 18.20
CA ALA A 98 1.72 -1.52 19.50
C ALA A 98 3.20 -1.07 19.55
N ALA A 99 3.89 -1.07 18.41
CA ALA A 99 5.30 -0.67 18.31
C ALA A 99 5.49 0.86 18.16
N LEU A 100 4.45 1.57 17.77
CA LEU A 100 4.45 3.03 17.71
C LEU A 100 4.30 3.62 19.13
#